data_7e95dc7dedd5c4b6a73acace10de40db
#
_entry.id   7e95dc7dedd5c4b6a73acace10de40db
#
_cell.length_a   1.000
_cell.length_b   1.000
_cell.length_c   1.000
_cell.angle_alpha   90.00
_cell.angle_beta   90.00
_cell.angle_gamma   90.00
#
_symmetry.space_group_name_H-M   'P 1'
#
loop_
_entity.id
_entity.type
_entity.pdbx_description
1 polymer ?
#
loop_
_entity_poly.entity_id
_entity_poly.type
_entity_poly.pdbx_seq_one_letter_code
_entity_poly.pdbx_strand_id
1 'polypeptide(L)'
;MNKLKTIIQYECATSFKYIWLFYGIQYTIVTLISIIIGISVGTFENVGTNCLEINSLIYVGILGVLGFKEDFRMLLQNGFTRKYIFIATFSLFCFISGIMALTDTLTGNLIHSVKNSYCSLYGGLYEYGNLLTNWLWLFLLYTLICSFFYCMILIFNVIGKTAFLSFGILLGGIILLIAALFRYVFSSALVKYIVNILMKAMGFMKDGSINHLFPLLTLLSVTFLFGIASFSVIRRTELR
;
A
#
# COMPACT_ATOMS: atom_id res chain seq x y z
N MET A 1 1.45 25.80 21.87
CA MET A 1 1.41 25.07 20.58
C MET A 1 1.44 23.57 20.85
N ASN A 2 0.52 22.79 20.32
CA ASN A 2 0.51 21.35 20.57
C ASN A 2 1.74 20.70 19.94
N LYS A 3 2.66 20.18 20.75
CA LYS A 3 3.90 19.49 20.32
C LYS A 3 3.63 18.47 19.19
N LEU A 4 2.51 17.75 19.27
CA LEU A 4 2.08 16.79 18.24
C LEU A 4 1.86 17.45 16.87
N LYS A 5 1.18 18.60 16.82
CA LYS A 5 0.91 19.33 15.58
C LYS A 5 2.20 19.75 14.87
N THR A 6 3.18 20.22 15.64
CA THR A 6 4.46 20.66 15.11
C THR A 6 5.24 19.49 14.46
N ILE A 7 5.21 18.29 15.08
CA ILE A 7 5.86 17.12 14.52
C ILE A 7 5.18 16.69 13.23
N ILE A 8 3.86 16.55 13.24
CA ILE A 8 3.10 16.15 12.05
C ILE A 8 3.38 17.14 10.90
N GLN A 9 3.39 18.44 11.16
CA GLN A 9 3.68 19.44 10.14
C GLN A 9 5.10 19.31 9.58
N TYR A 10 6.09 19.07 10.43
CA TYR A 10 7.48 18.87 10.01
C TYR A 10 7.64 17.61 9.15
N GLU A 11 7.11 16.47 9.62
CA GLU A 11 7.19 15.20 8.90
C GLU A 11 6.44 15.26 7.56
N CYS A 12 5.25 15.86 7.52
CA CYS A 12 4.50 16.06 6.29
C CYS A 12 5.23 16.96 5.29
N ALA A 13 5.83 18.06 5.74
CA ALA A 13 6.56 18.98 4.87
C ALA A 13 7.82 18.32 4.29
N THR A 14 8.54 17.56 5.10
CA THR A 14 9.72 16.80 4.65
C THR A 14 9.34 15.70 3.66
N SER A 15 8.31 14.92 3.97
CA SER A 15 7.84 13.84 3.10
C SER A 15 7.31 14.35 1.77
N PHE A 16 6.67 15.51 1.76
CA PHE A 16 6.17 16.14 0.52
C PHE A 16 7.27 16.36 -0.51
N LYS A 17 8.45 16.82 -0.09
CA LYS A 17 9.61 16.98 -0.97
C LYS A 17 10.07 15.64 -1.58
N TYR A 18 10.12 14.60 -0.78
CA TYR A 18 10.54 13.26 -1.24
C TYR A 18 9.53 12.60 -2.17
N ILE A 19 8.23 12.84 -1.99
CA ILE A 19 7.18 12.36 -2.91
C ILE A 19 7.41 12.94 -4.31
N TRP A 20 7.63 14.24 -4.44
CA TRP A 20 7.86 14.87 -5.74
C TRP A 20 9.18 14.45 -6.38
N LEU A 21 10.23 14.24 -5.57
CA LEU A 21 11.48 13.67 -6.05
C LEU A 21 11.26 12.26 -6.62
N PHE A 22 10.50 11.43 -5.91
CA PHE A 22 10.16 10.08 -6.36
C PHE A 22 9.44 10.11 -7.71
N TYR A 23 8.38 10.89 -7.85
CA TYR A 23 7.66 11.01 -9.12
C TYR A 23 8.52 11.58 -10.24
N GLY A 24 9.37 12.56 -9.95
CA GLY A 24 10.32 13.11 -10.92
C GLY A 24 11.25 12.03 -11.47
N ILE A 25 11.82 11.21 -10.61
CA ILE A 25 12.69 10.10 -11.01
C ILE A 25 11.88 9.04 -11.78
N GLN A 26 10.73 8.63 -11.26
CA GLN A 26 9.87 7.61 -11.88
C GLN A 26 9.48 7.99 -13.31
N TYR A 27 8.93 9.17 -13.51
CA TYR A 27 8.50 9.60 -14.85
C TYR A 27 9.67 9.84 -15.80
N THR A 28 10.82 10.31 -15.31
CA THR A 28 12.03 10.42 -16.12
C THR A 28 12.49 9.05 -16.63
N ILE A 29 12.56 8.05 -15.74
CA ILE A 29 12.98 6.70 -16.12
C ILE A 29 11.98 6.08 -17.11
N VAL A 30 10.68 6.18 -16.85
CA VAL A 30 9.63 5.62 -17.72
C VAL A 30 9.68 6.28 -19.11
N THR A 31 9.86 7.60 -19.17
CA THR A 31 9.97 8.32 -20.44
C THR A 31 11.22 7.90 -21.24
N LEU A 32 12.38 7.81 -20.56
CA LEU A 32 13.62 7.37 -21.20
C LEU A 32 13.49 5.96 -21.77
N ILE A 33 12.96 5.01 -20.98
CA ILE A 33 12.74 3.63 -21.43
C ILE A 33 11.78 3.60 -22.62
N SER A 34 10.69 4.37 -22.56
CA SER A 34 9.72 4.44 -23.65
C SER A 34 10.35 4.99 -24.94
N ILE A 35 11.21 6.00 -24.87
CA ILE A 35 11.92 6.55 -26.02
C ILE A 35 12.89 5.51 -26.61
N ILE A 36 13.68 4.82 -25.76
CA ILE A 36 14.62 3.81 -26.22
C ILE A 36 13.90 2.67 -26.93
N ILE A 37 12.80 2.17 -26.36
CA ILE A 37 12.00 1.11 -26.99
C ILE A 37 11.38 1.59 -28.29
N GLY A 38 10.79 2.81 -28.31
CA GLY A 38 10.18 3.38 -29.51
C GLY A 38 11.16 3.52 -30.69
N ILE A 39 12.39 3.95 -30.40
CA ILE A 39 13.46 4.02 -31.40
C ILE A 39 13.86 2.62 -31.87
N SER A 40 13.97 1.64 -30.97
CA SER A 40 14.39 0.28 -31.29
C SER A 40 13.36 -0.49 -32.11
N VAL A 41 12.07 -0.24 -31.86
CA VAL A 41 10.95 -0.91 -32.55
C VAL A 41 10.52 -0.15 -33.81
N GLY A 42 10.92 1.13 -33.94
CA GLY A 42 10.54 1.99 -35.05
C GLY A 42 9.10 2.52 -35.00
N THR A 43 8.36 2.24 -33.92
CA THR A 43 6.98 2.72 -33.70
C THR A 43 6.77 3.10 -32.22
N PHE A 44 6.01 4.16 -31.99
CA PHE A 44 5.64 4.61 -30.64
C PHE A 44 4.22 4.19 -30.22
N GLU A 45 3.47 3.54 -31.09
CA GLU A 45 2.04 3.28 -30.87
C GLU A 45 1.74 2.37 -29.67
N ASN A 46 2.58 1.36 -29.43
CA ASN A 46 2.37 0.38 -28.36
C ASN A 46 3.47 0.40 -27.26
N VAL A 47 4.30 1.44 -27.26
CA VAL A 47 5.37 1.58 -26.27
C VAL A 47 4.82 2.28 -25.02
N GLY A 48 4.91 1.62 -23.88
CA GLY A 48 4.50 2.19 -22.60
C GLY A 48 4.45 1.13 -21.50
N THR A 49 4.50 1.57 -20.26
CA THR A 49 4.36 0.72 -19.08
C THR A 49 2.96 0.87 -18.52
N ASN A 50 2.30 -0.23 -18.21
CA ASN A 50 1.03 -0.27 -17.50
C ASN A 50 1.25 -0.28 -15.97
N CYS A 51 0.22 0.05 -15.21
CA CYS A 51 0.18 -0.06 -13.74
C CYS A 51 1.36 0.67 -13.06
N LEU A 52 1.59 1.95 -13.39
CA LEU A 52 2.65 2.78 -12.77
C LEU A 52 2.50 2.87 -11.25
N GLU A 53 1.30 2.67 -10.73
CA GLU A 53 0.94 2.63 -9.32
C GLU A 53 1.68 1.53 -8.53
N ILE A 54 2.19 0.48 -9.21
CA ILE A 54 2.99 -0.57 -8.55
C ILE A 54 4.29 0.00 -7.99
N ASN A 55 4.91 0.95 -8.69
CA ASN A 55 6.11 1.63 -8.18
C ASN A 55 5.79 2.45 -6.93
N SER A 56 4.64 3.10 -6.92
CA SER A 56 4.13 3.83 -5.76
C SER A 56 3.85 2.89 -4.57
N LEU A 57 3.30 1.68 -4.82
CA LEU A 57 3.13 0.65 -3.78
C LEU A 57 4.46 0.23 -3.13
N ILE A 58 5.51 0.05 -3.94
CA ILE A 58 6.85 -0.27 -3.43
C ILE A 58 7.38 0.89 -2.57
N TYR A 59 7.23 2.12 -3.05
CA TYR A 59 7.70 3.30 -2.34
C TYR A 59 7.00 3.50 -0.99
N VAL A 60 5.67 3.39 -0.93
CA VAL A 60 4.92 3.49 0.33
C VAL A 60 5.23 2.32 1.28
N GLY A 61 5.54 1.14 0.74
CA GLY A 61 6.02 0.00 1.53
C GLY A 61 7.35 0.31 2.23
N ILE A 62 8.30 0.90 1.50
CA ILE A 62 9.59 1.36 2.05
C ILE A 62 9.37 2.41 3.14
N LEU A 63 8.49 3.39 2.90
CA LEU A 63 8.15 4.40 3.89
C LEU A 63 7.52 3.81 5.16
N GLY A 64 6.71 2.76 5.02
CA GLY A 64 6.17 2.01 6.17
C GLY A 64 7.26 1.43 7.07
N VAL A 65 8.36 0.96 6.48
CA VAL A 65 9.53 0.47 7.24
C VAL A 65 10.34 1.60 7.85
N LEU A 66 10.62 2.66 7.09
CA LEU A 66 11.46 3.79 7.53
C LEU A 66 10.80 4.60 8.65
N GLY A 67 9.48 4.78 8.62
CA GLY A 67 8.72 5.51 9.64
C GLY A 67 8.88 4.98 11.07
N PHE A 68 9.38 3.73 11.25
CA PHE A 68 9.76 3.24 12.57
C PHE A 68 11.23 3.54 12.92
N LYS A 69 12.16 3.31 11.98
CA LYS A 69 13.58 3.20 12.32
C LYS A 69 14.22 4.54 12.69
N GLU A 70 13.86 5.61 12.01
CA GLU A 70 14.45 6.94 12.21
C GLU A 70 13.59 7.80 13.13
N ASP A 71 12.30 7.90 12.86
CA ASP A 71 11.39 8.80 13.57
C ASP A 71 11.07 8.32 14.99
N PHE A 72 10.85 7.00 15.19
CA PHE A 72 10.53 6.46 16.51
C PHE A 72 11.63 6.73 17.54
N ARG A 73 12.89 6.49 17.16
CA ARG A 73 14.05 6.70 18.06
C ARG A 73 14.24 8.16 18.39
N MET A 74 14.20 9.03 17.38
CA MET A 74 14.34 10.48 17.51
C MET A 74 13.23 11.06 18.41
N LEU A 75 11.97 10.68 18.16
CA LEU A 75 10.83 11.18 18.91
C LEU A 75 10.83 10.69 20.38
N LEU A 76 11.25 9.46 20.63
CA LEU A 76 11.36 8.93 21.98
C LEU A 76 12.47 9.62 22.78
N GLN A 77 13.62 9.91 22.14
CA GLN A 77 14.72 10.69 22.75
C GLN A 77 14.29 12.13 23.07
N ASN A 78 13.39 12.70 22.28
CA ASN A 78 12.81 14.02 22.54
C ASN A 78 11.65 14.01 23.56
N GLY A 79 11.43 12.88 24.27
CA GLY A 79 10.46 12.77 25.36
C GLY A 79 9.00 12.64 24.91
N PHE A 80 8.74 12.20 23.68
CA PHE A 80 7.38 11.95 23.23
C PHE A 80 6.86 10.61 23.73
N THR A 81 5.57 10.56 24.08
CA THR A 81 4.92 9.32 24.47
C THR A 81 4.67 8.43 23.26
N ARG A 82 4.71 7.12 23.45
CA ARG A 82 4.45 6.12 22.39
C ARG A 82 3.12 6.32 21.68
N LYS A 83 2.09 6.82 22.38
CA LYS A 83 0.80 7.17 21.80
C LYS A 83 0.93 8.32 20.78
N TYR A 84 1.66 9.37 21.15
CA TYR A 84 1.88 10.51 20.25
C TYR A 84 2.69 10.12 19.01
N ILE A 85 3.70 9.27 19.18
CA ILE A 85 4.50 8.74 18.07
C ILE A 85 3.61 7.95 17.12
N PHE A 86 2.79 7.02 17.63
CA PHE A 86 1.87 6.24 16.80
C PHE A 86 0.90 7.13 16.02
N ILE A 87 0.28 8.12 16.67
CA ILE A 87 -0.66 9.04 16.02
C ILE A 87 0.05 9.87 14.95
N ALA A 88 1.26 10.37 15.21
CA ALA A 88 2.05 11.12 14.24
C ALA A 88 2.38 10.28 13.01
N THR A 89 2.92 9.07 13.21
CA THR A 89 3.26 8.15 12.11
C THR A 89 2.05 7.76 11.28
N PHE A 90 0.91 7.44 11.94
CA PHE A 90 -0.30 7.08 11.22
C PHE A 90 -0.90 8.26 10.43
N SER A 91 -0.83 9.46 11.00
CA SER A 91 -1.23 10.69 10.30
C SER A 91 -0.33 10.96 9.08
N LEU A 92 0.97 10.70 9.21
CA LEU A 92 1.91 10.79 8.09
C LEU A 92 1.58 9.79 6.98
N PHE A 93 1.26 8.53 7.33
CA PHE A 93 0.83 7.53 6.34
C PHE A 93 -0.42 7.95 5.58
N CYS A 94 -1.43 8.47 6.28
CA CYS A 94 -2.63 9.00 5.63
C CYS A 94 -2.31 10.19 4.71
N PHE A 95 -1.42 11.09 5.12
CA PHE A 95 -1.01 12.23 4.30
C PHE A 95 -0.29 11.80 3.03
N ILE A 96 0.73 10.94 3.15
CA ILE A 96 1.51 10.44 2.01
C ILE A 96 0.62 9.65 1.06
N SER A 97 -0.15 8.70 1.59
CA SER A 97 -1.07 7.88 0.81
C SER A 97 -2.11 8.73 0.07
N GLY A 98 -2.63 9.78 0.73
CA GLY A 98 -3.60 10.70 0.13
C GLY A 98 -3.05 11.45 -1.08
N ILE A 99 -1.84 12.00 -0.95
CA ILE A 99 -1.18 12.74 -2.04
C ILE A 99 -0.78 11.80 -3.17
N MET A 100 -0.16 10.66 -2.84
CA MET A 100 0.29 9.71 -3.85
C MET A 100 -0.88 9.10 -4.61
N ALA A 101 -1.95 8.70 -3.92
CA ALA A 101 -3.16 8.20 -4.55
C ALA A 101 -3.81 9.26 -5.48
N LEU A 102 -3.81 10.53 -5.06
CA LEU A 102 -4.33 11.62 -5.90
C LEU A 102 -3.49 11.80 -7.16
N THR A 103 -2.17 11.82 -7.02
CA THR A 103 -1.23 11.95 -8.14
C THR A 103 -1.40 10.77 -9.11
N ASP A 104 -1.42 9.54 -8.62
CA ASP A 104 -1.56 8.35 -9.45
C ASP A 104 -2.93 8.26 -10.14
N THR A 105 -4.01 8.64 -9.44
CA THR A 105 -5.35 8.70 -10.02
C THR A 105 -5.41 9.71 -11.16
N LEU A 106 -4.87 10.91 -10.97
CA LEU A 106 -4.88 11.95 -12.01
C LEU A 106 -4.02 11.55 -13.19
N THR A 107 -2.79 11.12 -12.95
CA THR A 107 -1.86 10.72 -14.03
C THR A 107 -2.33 9.47 -14.76
N GLY A 108 -2.86 8.46 -14.05
CA GLY A 108 -3.41 7.26 -14.67
C GLY A 108 -4.58 7.54 -15.60
N ASN A 109 -5.51 8.40 -15.18
CA ASN A 109 -6.64 8.81 -16.02
C ASN A 109 -6.20 9.71 -17.20
N LEU A 110 -5.23 10.62 -17.00
CA LEU A 110 -4.68 11.43 -18.07
C LEU A 110 -3.97 10.56 -19.12
N ILE A 111 -3.14 9.62 -18.70
CA ILE A 111 -2.45 8.71 -19.63
C ILE A 111 -3.48 7.86 -20.39
N HIS A 112 -4.50 7.34 -19.71
CA HIS A 112 -5.57 6.56 -20.36
C HIS A 112 -6.34 7.39 -21.38
N SER A 113 -6.64 8.67 -21.11
CA SER A 113 -7.33 9.55 -22.07
C SER A 113 -6.50 9.86 -23.31
N VAL A 114 -5.17 9.88 -23.20
CA VAL A 114 -4.26 10.06 -24.36
C VAL A 114 -4.00 8.73 -25.06
N LYS A 115 -3.89 7.65 -24.30
CA LYS A 115 -3.58 6.32 -24.80
C LYS A 115 -4.55 5.30 -24.22
N ASN A 116 -5.59 4.94 -24.99
CA ASN A 116 -6.63 3.99 -24.57
C ASN A 116 -6.09 2.61 -24.16
N SER A 117 -4.90 2.23 -24.64
CA SER A 117 -4.25 0.96 -24.29
C SER A 117 -3.59 0.97 -22.90
N TYR A 118 -3.48 2.12 -22.23
CA TYR A 118 -2.93 2.20 -20.89
C TYR A 118 -3.91 1.63 -19.87
N CYS A 119 -3.43 0.73 -19.04
CA CYS A 119 -4.22 0.13 -17.96
C CYS A 119 -3.62 0.56 -16.60
N SER A 120 -4.39 1.32 -15.82
CA SER A 120 -4.08 1.61 -14.42
C SER A 120 -4.46 0.43 -13.53
N LEU A 121 -3.91 0.37 -12.32
CA LEU A 121 -4.21 -0.73 -11.39
C LEU A 121 -5.72 -0.80 -11.06
N TYR A 122 -6.34 0.34 -10.80
CA TYR A 122 -7.78 0.41 -10.54
C TYR A 122 -8.61 0.16 -11.81
N GLY A 123 -8.26 0.80 -12.93
CA GLY A 123 -8.97 0.66 -14.19
C GLY A 123 -8.97 -0.75 -14.74
N GLY A 124 -7.88 -1.52 -14.50
CA GLY A 124 -7.80 -2.92 -14.88
C GLY A 124 -8.67 -3.86 -14.04
N LEU A 125 -9.07 -3.46 -12.83
CA LEU A 125 -9.93 -4.26 -11.95
C LEU A 125 -11.41 -3.83 -12.00
N TYR A 126 -11.68 -2.52 -12.08
CA TYR A 126 -13.01 -1.95 -11.83
C TYR A 126 -13.51 -1.04 -12.94
N GLU A 127 -12.81 -0.99 -14.06
CA GLU A 127 -13.04 -0.06 -15.17
C GLU A 127 -12.83 1.43 -14.80
N TYR A 128 -12.74 2.28 -15.84
CA TYR A 128 -12.57 3.72 -15.68
C TYR A 128 -13.93 4.39 -15.51
N GLY A 129 -14.35 4.65 -14.27
CA GLY A 129 -15.63 5.29 -14.02
C GLY A 129 -15.49 6.55 -13.19
N ASN A 130 -15.41 6.43 -11.89
CA ASN A 130 -15.43 7.55 -10.95
C ASN A 130 -14.04 7.82 -10.37
N LEU A 131 -13.50 9.02 -10.64
CA LEU A 131 -12.21 9.49 -10.11
C LEU A 131 -12.13 9.43 -8.58
N LEU A 132 -13.23 9.73 -7.90
CA LEU A 132 -13.27 9.73 -6.43
C LEU A 132 -13.13 8.31 -5.87
N THR A 133 -13.82 7.33 -6.46
CA THR A 133 -13.71 5.93 -6.02
C THR A 133 -12.33 5.35 -6.30
N ASN A 134 -11.73 5.70 -7.44
CA ASN A 134 -10.35 5.33 -7.78
C ASN A 134 -9.37 5.91 -6.74
N TRP A 135 -9.47 7.21 -6.46
CA TRP A 135 -8.63 7.87 -5.45
C TRP A 135 -8.79 7.25 -4.07
N LEU A 136 -10.03 7.02 -3.60
CA LEU A 136 -10.29 6.42 -2.29
C LEU A 136 -9.74 4.99 -2.21
N TRP A 137 -9.88 4.22 -3.28
CA TRP A 137 -9.37 2.85 -3.32
C TRP A 137 -7.83 2.81 -3.25
N LEU A 138 -7.14 3.63 -4.05
CA LEU A 138 -5.68 3.76 -4.00
C LEU A 138 -5.21 4.31 -2.64
N PHE A 139 -5.91 5.30 -2.10
CA PHE A 139 -5.62 5.85 -0.77
C PHE A 139 -5.65 4.78 0.32
N LEU A 140 -6.70 3.97 0.36
CA LEU A 140 -6.83 2.89 1.34
C LEU A 140 -5.81 1.78 1.09
N LEU A 141 -5.53 1.45 -0.17
CA LEU A 141 -4.52 0.46 -0.52
C LEU A 141 -3.12 0.89 -0.07
N TYR A 142 -2.73 2.14 -0.33
CA TYR A 142 -1.43 2.68 0.09
C TYR A 142 -1.32 2.77 1.62
N THR A 143 -2.36 3.23 2.29
CA THR A 143 -2.40 3.26 3.76
C THR A 143 -2.30 1.87 4.36
N LEU A 144 -2.94 0.87 3.75
CA LEU A 144 -2.85 -0.52 4.16
C LEU A 144 -1.42 -1.05 4.03
N ILE A 145 -0.76 -0.81 2.90
CA ILE A 145 0.63 -1.23 2.66
C ILE A 145 1.57 -0.57 3.67
N CYS A 146 1.47 0.74 3.89
CA CYS A 146 2.24 1.43 4.94
C CYS A 146 2.03 0.78 6.31
N SER A 147 0.77 0.56 6.70
CA SER A 147 0.40 0.00 8.00
C SER A 147 0.88 -1.44 8.17
N PHE A 148 0.83 -2.24 7.10
CA PHE A 148 1.33 -3.61 7.09
C PHE A 148 2.85 -3.65 7.31
N PHE A 149 3.63 -2.91 6.52
CA PHE A 149 5.08 -2.89 6.66
C PHE A 149 5.53 -2.28 7.98
N TYR A 150 4.82 -1.25 8.46
CA TYR A 150 5.05 -0.69 9.79
C TYR A 150 4.82 -1.71 10.90
N CYS A 151 3.73 -2.49 10.83
CA CYS A 151 3.46 -3.57 11.77
C CYS A 151 4.57 -4.63 11.73
N MET A 152 5.01 -5.02 10.54
CA MET A 152 6.07 -6.02 10.36
C MET A 152 7.39 -5.57 10.96
N ILE A 153 7.82 -4.31 10.76
CA ILE A 153 9.07 -3.81 11.32
C ILE A 153 9.00 -3.66 12.85
N LEU A 154 7.82 -3.29 13.39
CA LEU A 154 7.59 -3.27 14.83
C LEU A 154 7.75 -4.67 15.45
N ILE A 155 7.14 -5.69 14.85
CA ILE A 155 7.23 -7.09 15.28
C ILE A 155 8.68 -7.56 15.20
N PHE A 156 9.37 -7.29 14.08
CA PHE A 156 10.79 -7.61 13.91
C PHE A 156 11.67 -7.04 15.02
N ASN A 157 11.41 -5.80 15.41
CA ASN A 157 12.20 -5.10 16.42
C ASN A 157 11.96 -5.67 17.84
N VAL A 158 10.74 -6.14 18.13
CA VAL A 158 10.38 -6.73 19.42
C VAL A 158 10.91 -8.17 19.57
N ILE A 159 10.71 -8.99 18.54
CA ILE A 159 11.00 -10.44 18.61
C ILE A 159 12.49 -10.72 18.30
N GLY A 160 13.12 -9.85 17.51
CA GLY A 160 14.49 -10.02 17.05
C GLY A 160 14.61 -10.83 15.75
N LYS A 161 15.81 -10.77 15.12
CA LYS A 161 16.04 -11.28 13.77
C LYS A 161 15.77 -12.78 13.62
N THR A 162 16.27 -13.59 14.53
CA THR A 162 16.18 -15.06 14.44
C THR A 162 14.73 -15.54 14.59
N ALA A 163 14.03 -15.02 15.59
CA ALA A 163 12.63 -15.38 15.82
C ALA A 163 11.70 -14.86 14.71
N PHE A 164 11.99 -13.69 14.14
CA PHE A 164 11.25 -13.16 12.99
C PHE A 164 11.43 -14.04 11.72
N LEU A 165 12.64 -14.53 11.46
CA LEU A 165 12.90 -15.46 10.37
C LEU A 165 12.14 -16.79 10.58
N SER A 166 12.18 -17.34 11.79
CA SER A 166 11.43 -18.55 12.14
C SER A 166 9.92 -18.36 11.96
N PHE A 167 9.40 -17.19 12.36
CA PHE A 167 7.99 -16.82 12.14
C PHE A 167 7.64 -16.70 10.66
N GLY A 168 8.54 -16.12 9.84
CA GLY A 168 8.36 -16.04 8.39
C GLY A 168 8.32 -17.42 7.73
N ILE A 169 9.20 -18.33 8.12
CA ILE A 169 9.22 -19.72 7.63
C ILE A 169 7.93 -20.45 8.03
N LEU A 170 7.48 -20.26 9.26
CA LEU A 170 6.25 -20.87 9.77
C LEU A 170 5.03 -20.34 9.01
N LEU A 171 4.93 -19.04 8.77
CA LEU A 171 3.86 -18.45 7.95
C LEU A 171 3.89 -18.98 6.51
N GLY A 172 5.07 -19.06 5.91
CA GLY A 172 5.22 -19.66 4.58
C GLY A 172 4.76 -21.11 4.54
N GLY A 173 5.12 -21.90 5.55
CA GLY A 173 4.63 -23.28 5.72
C GLY A 173 3.11 -23.38 5.85
N ILE A 174 2.49 -22.48 6.64
CA ILE A 174 1.02 -22.40 6.78
C ILE A 174 0.36 -22.06 5.44
N ILE A 175 0.90 -21.10 4.68
CA ILE A 175 0.35 -20.72 3.37
C ILE A 175 0.40 -21.91 2.40
N LEU A 176 1.53 -22.62 2.36
CA LEU A 176 1.67 -23.81 1.53
C LEU A 176 0.72 -24.93 1.96
N LEU A 177 0.53 -25.13 3.26
CA LEU A 177 -0.40 -26.10 3.81
C LEU A 177 -1.84 -25.74 3.44
N ILE A 178 -2.23 -24.47 3.57
CA ILE A 178 -3.55 -23.99 3.14
C ILE A 178 -3.73 -24.23 1.64
N ALA A 179 -2.75 -23.88 0.81
CA ALA A 179 -2.81 -24.12 -0.63
C ALA A 179 -2.98 -25.62 -0.97
N ALA A 180 -2.27 -26.49 -0.26
CA ALA A 180 -2.42 -27.95 -0.41
C ALA A 180 -3.81 -28.42 0.03
N LEU A 181 -4.36 -27.91 1.13
CA LEU A 181 -5.72 -28.22 1.59
C LEU A 181 -6.76 -27.81 0.56
N PHE A 182 -6.62 -26.63 -0.05
CA PHE A 182 -7.50 -26.16 -1.11
C PHE A 182 -7.46 -27.06 -2.35
N ARG A 183 -6.27 -27.60 -2.68
CA ARG A 183 -6.08 -28.43 -3.87
C ARG A 183 -6.52 -29.88 -3.66
N TYR A 184 -6.26 -30.47 -2.49
CA TYR A 184 -6.36 -31.92 -2.29
C TYR A 184 -7.46 -32.35 -1.31
N VAL A 185 -7.88 -31.50 -0.39
CA VAL A 185 -8.76 -31.87 0.73
C VAL A 185 -10.15 -31.24 0.62
N PHE A 186 -10.23 -29.97 0.24
CA PHE A 186 -11.51 -29.27 0.23
C PHE A 186 -12.39 -29.70 -0.96
N SER A 187 -13.66 -29.93 -0.68
CA SER A 187 -14.64 -30.22 -1.74
C SER A 187 -14.78 -28.99 -2.67
N SER A 188 -15.09 -29.26 -3.94
CA SER A 188 -15.32 -28.19 -4.94
C SER A 188 -16.39 -27.18 -4.50
N ALA A 189 -17.38 -27.64 -3.71
CA ALA A 189 -18.41 -26.75 -3.16
C ALA A 189 -17.85 -25.76 -2.13
N LEU A 190 -16.99 -26.21 -1.20
CA LEU A 190 -16.33 -25.34 -0.22
C LEU A 190 -15.39 -24.34 -0.89
N VAL A 191 -14.60 -24.78 -1.86
CA VAL A 191 -13.71 -23.89 -2.64
C VAL A 191 -14.51 -22.80 -3.33
N LYS A 192 -15.59 -23.15 -4.04
CA LYS A 192 -16.50 -22.19 -4.68
C LYS A 192 -17.12 -21.21 -3.68
N TYR A 193 -17.50 -21.68 -2.50
CA TYR A 193 -18.07 -20.83 -1.45
C TYR A 193 -17.03 -19.78 -0.97
N ILE A 194 -15.80 -20.22 -0.66
CA ILE A 194 -14.73 -19.31 -0.21
C ILE A 194 -14.35 -18.31 -1.31
N VAL A 195 -14.18 -18.78 -2.55
CA VAL A 195 -13.90 -17.90 -3.69
C VAL A 195 -15.02 -16.88 -3.87
N ASN A 196 -16.28 -17.26 -3.75
CA ASN A 196 -17.40 -16.32 -3.85
C ASN A 196 -17.38 -15.25 -2.73
N ILE A 197 -16.98 -15.60 -1.51
CA ILE A 197 -16.82 -14.62 -0.43
C ILE A 197 -15.70 -13.64 -0.75
N LEU A 198 -14.55 -14.14 -1.22
CA LEU A 198 -13.41 -13.30 -1.60
C LEU A 198 -13.76 -12.38 -2.77
N MET A 199 -14.41 -12.90 -3.80
CA MET A 199 -14.87 -12.11 -4.94
C MET A 199 -15.86 -11.01 -4.50
N LYS A 200 -16.80 -11.34 -3.62
CA LYS A 200 -17.72 -10.37 -3.04
C LYS A 200 -16.99 -9.30 -2.21
N ALA A 201 -15.99 -9.70 -1.41
CA ALA A 201 -15.16 -8.76 -0.65
C ALA A 201 -14.36 -7.81 -1.56
N MET A 202 -13.97 -8.28 -2.75
CA MET A 202 -13.36 -7.45 -3.79
C MET A 202 -14.38 -6.68 -4.65
N GLY A 203 -15.68 -6.79 -4.37
CA GLY A 203 -16.72 -6.04 -5.06
C GLY A 203 -17.34 -6.74 -6.27
N PHE A 204 -16.91 -7.95 -6.62
CA PHE A 204 -17.48 -8.71 -7.74
C PHE A 204 -18.72 -9.47 -7.27
N MET A 205 -19.89 -9.08 -7.78
CA MET A 205 -21.16 -9.75 -7.44
C MET A 205 -21.44 -10.92 -8.39
N LYS A 206 -22.28 -11.84 -7.92
CA LYS A 206 -22.69 -13.00 -8.73
C LYS A 206 -23.43 -12.62 -10.00
N ASP A 207 -24.07 -11.47 -10.00
CA ASP A 207 -24.87 -10.93 -11.12
C ASP A 207 -23.99 -10.23 -12.18
N GLY A 208 -22.66 -10.33 -12.05
CA GLY A 208 -21.71 -9.63 -12.93
C GLY A 208 -21.58 -8.12 -12.66
N SER A 209 -22.33 -7.58 -11.71
CA SER A 209 -22.21 -6.17 -11.32
C SER A 209 -21.02 -5.95 -10.39
N ILE A 210 -20.42 -4.77 -10.49
CA ILE A 210 -19.30 -4.35 -9.64
C ILE A 210 -19.83 -3.39 -8.55
N ASN A 211 -19.61 -3.73 -7.28
CA ASN A 211 -19.96 -2.85 -6.17
C ASN A 211 -18.69 -2.30 -5.53
N HIS A 212 -18.39 -1.05 -5.79
CA HIS A 212 -17.17 -0.36 -5.33
C HIS A 212 -17.10 -0.16 -3.81
N LEU A 213 -18.22 -0.27 -3.07
CA LEU A 213 -18.23 -0.08 -1.61
C LEU A 213 -17.57 -1.24 -0.86
N PHE A 214 -17.73 -2.48 -1.36
CA PHE A 214 -17.16 -3.66 -0.69
C PHE A 214 -15.63 -3.63 -0.61
N PRO A 215 -14.87 -3.39 -1.71
CA PRO A 215 -13.42 -3.31 -1.63
C PRO A 215 -12.95 -2.14 -0.75
N LEU A 216 -13.65 -1.01 -0.71
CA LEU A 216 -13.31 0.09 0.19
C LEU A 216 -13.48 -0.30 1.66
N LEU A 217 -14.60 -0.96 2.01
CA LEU A 217 -14.85 -1.43 3.37
C LEU A 217 -13.86 -2.52 3.80
N THR A 218 -13.52 -3.44 2.90
CA THR A 218 -12.53 -4.50 3.20
C THR A 218 -11.13 -3.91 3.41
N LEU A 219 -10.67 -3.01 2.55
CA LEU A 219 -9.38 -2.33 2.71
C LEU A 219 -9.33 -1.53 4.02
N LEU A 220 -10.40 -0.79 4.32
CA LEU A 220 -10.50 0.00 5.55
C LEU A 220 -10.48 -0.88 6.80
N SER A 221 -11.21 -1.99 6.82
CA SER A 221 -11.25 -2.91 7.96
C SER A 221 -9.90 -3.58 8.19
N VAL A 222 -9.20 -4.01 7.13
CA VAL A 222 -7.87 -4.62 7.24
C VAL A 222 -6.83 -3.58 7.69
N THR A 223 -6.88 -2.36 7.17
CA THR A 223 -6.02 -1.25 7.63
C THR A 223 -6.21 -0.97 9.11
N PHE A 224 -7.45 -0.96 9.58
CA PHE A 224 -7.76 -0.76 10.99
C PHE A 224 -7.22 -1.88 11.87
N LEU A 225 -7.30 -3.13 11.43
CA LEU A 225 -6.72 -4.29 12.13
C LEU A 225 -5.20 -4.16 12.26
N PHE A 226 -4.49 -3.79 11.18
CA PHE A 226 -3.04 -3.54 11.26
C PHE A 226 -2.71 -2.34 12.15
N GLY A 227 -3.54 -1.31 12.16
CA GLY A 227 -3.40 -0.17 13.06
C GLY A 227 -3.48 -0.59 14.54
N ILE A 228 -4.49 -1.39 14.91
CA ILE A 228 -4.63 -1.92 16.28
C ILE A 228 -3.45 -2.83 16.64
N ALA A 229 -3.05 -3.71 15.74
CA ALA A 229 -1.91 -4.60 15.95
C ALA A 229 -0.62 -3.79 16.17
N SER A 230 -0.33 -2.81 15.33
CA SER A 230 0.82 -1.92 15.45
C SER A 230 0.80 -1.13 16.77
N PHE A 231 -0.36 -0.61 17.17
CA PHE A 231 -0.51 0.08 18.45
C PHE A 231 -0.24 -0.83 19.65
N SER A 232 -0.69 -2.07 19.58
CA SER A 232 -0.48 -3.07 20.65
C SER A 232 0.99 -3.44 20.78
N VAL A 233 1.70 -3.56 19.67
CA VAL A 233 3.14 -3.87 19.62
C VAL A 233 3.97 -2.69 20.12
N ILE A 234 3.69 -1.45 19.63
CA ILE A 234 4.48 -0.27 20.00
C ILE A 234 4.43 0.04 21.49
N ARG A 235 3.36 -0.32 22.18
CA ARG A 235 3.26 -0.17 23.64
C ARG A 235 4.28 -1.01 24.39
N ARG A 236 4.73 -2.13 23.82
CA ARG A 236 5.67 -3.08 24.41
C ARG A 236 7.09 -2.94 23.87
N THR A 237 7.30 -2.09 22.87
CA THR A 237 8.62 -1.90 22.24
C THR A 237 9.54 -1.11 23.17
N GLU A 238 10.69 -1.68 23.51
CA GLU A 238 11.78 -1.02 24.23
C GLU A 238 12.87 -0.60 23.22
N LEU A 239 13.61 0.48 23.56
CA LEU A 239 14.79 0.86 22.80
C LEU A 239 15.90 -0.18 23.06
N ARG A 240 16.15 -1.02 22.07
CA ARG A 240 17.34 -1.85 22.01
C ARG A 240 18.38 -1.25 21.09
#